data_d34da79948a9215c6d7de765b5ce3858
#
_entry.id   d34da79948a9215c6d7de765b5ce3858
#
_cell.length_a   1.000
_cell.length_b   1.000
_cell.length_c   1.000
_cell.angle_alpha   90.00
_cell.angle_beta   90.00
_cell.angle_gamma   90.00
#
_symmetry.space_group_name_H-M   'P 1'
#
loop_
_entity.id
_entity.type
_entity.pdbx_description
1 polymer ?
#
loop_
_entity_poly.entity_id
_entity_poly.type
_entity_poly.pdbx_seq_one_letter_code
_entity_poly.pdbx_strand_id
1 'polypeptide(L)'
;MAHPVIWFEVMGKDGAALSNFYSELFGWKVDPAPNDYFMVTPEGDQPSGGVGADPSGGDGHVIWYVETDDLQASLDKAESLGGKTVMPPTEPMQGTSIALFSDPEGHVVGLVKPGPPPEQQG
;
A
#
# COMPACT_ATOMS: atom_id res chain seq x y z
N MET A 1 -18.25 -7.20 9.36
CA MET A 1 -16.86 -7.47 9.72
C MET A 1 -16.01 -6.26 9.42
N ALA A 2 -15.10 -5.94 10.32
CA ALA A 2 -14.19 -4.83 10.07
C ALA A 2 -13.09 -5.25 9.09
N HIS A 3 -12.70 -4.32 8.24
CA HIS A 3 -11.62 -4.55 7.28
C HIS A 3 -10.27 -4.29 7.96
N PRO A 4 -9.31 -5.21 7.86
CA PRO A 4 -8.01 -5.01 8.52
C PRO A 4 -7.10 -4.09 7.71
N VAL A 5 -6.22 -3.39 8.42
CA VAL A 5 -5.11 -2.68 7.80
C VAL A 5 -3.97 -3.70 7.64
N ILE A 6 -3.57 -3.98 6.40
CA ILE A 6 -2.60 -5.05 6.15
C ILE A 6 -1.31 -4.58 5.48
N TRP A 7 -1.24 -3.34 5.07
CA TRP A 7 -0.09 -2.83 4.32
C TRP A 7 0.10 -1.36 4.62
N PHE A 8 1.34 -0.92 4.63
CA PHE A 8 1.65 0.51 4.64
C PHE A 8 2.69 0.81 3.57
N GLU A 9 2.78 2.06 3.17
CA GLU A 9 3.72 2.44 2.13
C GLU A 9 4.28 3.82 2.41
N VAL A 10 5.61 3.93 2.36
CA VAL A 10 6.30 5.21 2.48
C VAL A 10 7.04 5.44 1.18
N MET A 11 6.63 6.43 0.42
CA MET A 11 7.25 6.76 -0.86
C MET A 11 7.89 8.14 -0.78
N GLY A 12 9.04 8.30 -1.37
CA GLY A 12 9.76 9.57 -1.37
C GLY A 12 10.58 9.70 -2.63
N LYS A 13 11.71 10.40 -2.54
CA LYS A 13 12.56 10.66 -3.69
C LYS A 13 13.69 9.66 -3.82
N ASP A 14 14.14 9.09 -2.70
CA ASP A 14 15.29 8.17 -2.68
C ASP A 14 14.89 6.97 -1.85
N GLY A 15 14.49 5.89 -2.54
CA GLY A 15 14.01 4.69 -1.86
C GLY A 15 15.07 4.04 -1.00
N ALA A 16 16.31 3.98 -1.50
CA ALA A 16 17.39 3.35 -0.73
C ALA A 16 17.68 4.12 0.56
N ALA A 17 17.73 5.43 0.48
CA ALA A 17 17.98 6.25 1.68
C ALA A 17 16.84 6.13 2.69
N LEU A 18 15.59 6.17 2.21
CA LEU A 18 14.43 6.02 3.08
C LEU A 18 14.40 4.65 3.74
N SER A 19 14.62 3.61 2.96
CA SER A 19 14.60 2.24 3.46
C SER A 19 15.67 2.06 4.53
N ASN A 20 16.86 2.59 4.30
CA ASN A 20 17.94 2.53 5.30
C ASN A 20 17.56 3.27 6.58
N PHE A 21 16.95 4.45 6.44
CA PHE A 21 16.53 5.23 7.60
C PHE A 21 15.58 4.43 8.49
N TYR A 22 14.52 3.86 7.91
CA TYR A 22 13.54 3.13 8.70
C TYR A 22 14.07 1.80 9.23
N SER A 23 14.90 1.12 8.45
CA SER A 23 15.53 -0.12 8.89
C SER A 23 16.44 0.12 10.10
N GLU A 24 17.25 1.16 10.06
CA GLU A 24 18.13 1.51 11.16
C GLU A 24 17.36 1.96 12.40
N LEU A 25 16.30 2.75 12.17
CA LEU A 25 15.54 3.30 13.28
C LEU A 25 14.71 2.25 14.01
N PHE A 26 14.05 1.38 13.25
CA PHE A 26 13.08 0.44 13.82
C PHE A 26 13.54 -1.02 13.81
N GLY A 27 14.69 -1.30 13.19
CA GLY A 27 15.16 -2.68 13.09
C GLY A 27 14.35 -3.52 12.10
N TRP A 28 13.66 -2.88 11.16
CA TRP A 28 12.87 -3.60 10.16
C TRP A 28 13.77 -4.34 9.18
N LYS A 29 13.34 -5.56 8.83
CA LYS A 29 14.00 -6.31 7.78
C LYS A 29 13.44 -5.84 6.44
N VAL A 30 14.33 -5.37 5.56
CA VAL A 30 13.92 -4.88 4.25
C VAL A 30 14.66 -5.65 3.16
N ASP A 31 13.96 -5.93 2.06
CA ASP A 31 14.51 -6.64 0.91
C ASP A 31 14.29 -5.81 -0.34
N PRO A 32 15.33 -5.63 -1.18
CA PRO A 32 15.18 -4.83 -2.38
C PRO A 32 14.24 -5.49 -3.40
N ALA A 33 13.51 -4.65 -4.12
CA ALA A 33 12.62 -5.04 -5.20
C ALA A 33 12.91 -4.11 -6.38
N PRO A 34 12.31 -4.36 -7.55
CA PRO A 34 12.54 -3.49 -8.70
C PRO A 34 12.09 -2.05 -8.46
N ASN A 35 12.69 -1.12 -9.22
CA ASN A 35 12.27 0.29 -9.26
C ASN A 35 12.51 1.05 -7.96
N ASP A 36 13.63 0.80 -7.30
CA ASP A 36 14.01 1.50 -6.05
C ASP A 36 12.93 1.35 -5.00
N TYR A 37 12.41 0.14 -4.84
CA TYR A 37 11.37 -0.20 -3.87
C TYR A 37 11.90 -1.29 -2.95
N PHE A 38 11.54 -1.24 -1.68
CA PHE A 38 12.02 -2.17 -0.67
C PHE A 38 10.84 -2.72 0.11
N MET A 39 10.78 -4.04 0.21
CA MET A 39 9.72 -4.72 0.93
C MET A 39 10.07 -4.83 2.40
N VAL A 40 9.15 -4.45 3.26
CA VAL A 40 9.33 -4.58 4.72
C VAL A 40 8.64 -5.86 5.16
N THR A 41 9.43 -6.78 5.74
CA THR A 41 8.91 -8.05 6.23
C THR A 41 8.58 -7.90 7.71
N PRO A 42 7.34 -8.18 8.11
CA PRO A 42 6.95 -8.02 9.51
C PRO A 42 7.44 -9.19 10.36
N GLU A 43 7.46 -8.97 11.66
CA GLU A 43 7.63 -10.02 12.64
C GLU A 43 6.25 -10.39 13.18
N GLY A 44 5.86 -11.66 13.03
CA GLY A 44 4.55 -12.11 13.49
C GLY A 44 3.41 -11.57 12.64
N ASP A 45 2.33 -11.16 13.28
CA ASP A 45 1.09 -10.79 12.62
C ASP A 45 0.98 -9.31 12.27
N GLN A 46 2.11 -8.59 12.28
CA GLN A 46 2.11 -7.18 11.97
C GLN A 46 1.91 -6.94 10.48
N PRO A 47 1.43 -5.75 10.08
CA PRO A 47 1.28 -5.45 8.67
C PRO A 47 2.62 -5.46 7.94
N SER A 48 2.59 -5.92 6.70
CA SER A 48 3.73 -5.77 5.79
C SER A 48 3.75 -4.35 5.26
N GLY A 49 4.82 -3.98 4.58
CA GLY A 49 4.88 -2.65 3.99
C GLY A 49 5.92 -2.54 2.90
N GLY A 50 5.99 -1.34 2.34
CA GLY A 50 6.98 -1.01 1.33
C GLY A 50 7.51 0.39 1.53
N VAL A 51 8.77 0.58 1.18
CA VAL A 51 9.43 1.88 1.20
C VAL A 51 10.11 2.06 -0.14
N GLY A 52 9.87 3.17 -0.82
CA GLY A 52 10.47 3.30 -2.14
C GLY A 52 10.44 4.70 -2.69
N ALA A 53 10.86 4.81 -3.95
CA ALA A 53 10.85 6.08 -4.66
C ALA A 53 9.53 6.24 -5.42
N ASP A 54 8.98 7.45 -5.34
CA ASP A 54 7.75 7.79 -6.08
C ASP A 54 8.07 7.78 -7.57
N PRO A 55 7.41 6.92 -8.36
CA PRO A 55 7.69 6.82 -9.80
C PRO A 55 7.50 8.12 -10.55
N SER A 56 6.64 9.02 -10.05
CA SER A 56 6.40 10.30 -10.70
C SER A 56 7.49 11.32 -10.40
N GLY A 57 8.41 11.03 -9.48
CA GLY A 57 9.42 11.97 -9.04
C GLY A 57 8.91 13.03 -8.07
N GLY A 58 7.70 12.85 -7.56
CA GLY A 58 7.11 13.78 -6.62
C GLY A 58 7.65 13.63 -5.20
N ASP A 59 7.01 14.33 -4.28
CA ASP A 59 7.44 14.33 -2.87
C ASP A 59 7.09 13.05 -2.14
N GLY A 60 6.25 12.22 -2.75
CA GLY A 60 5.88 10.95 -2.16
C GLY A 60 4.69 11.04 -1.21
N HIS A 61 4.54 10.01 -0.41
CA HIS A 61 3.39 9.91 0.49
C HIS A 61 3.64 8.84 1.55
N VAL A 62 2.82 8.88 2.59
CA VAL A 62 2.70 7.78 3.55
C VAL A 62 1.24 7.37 3.54
N ILE A 63 0.97 6.13 3.16
CA ILE A 63 -0.39 5.61 3.00
C ILE A 63 -0.48 4.25 3.68
N TRP A 64 -1.58 4.00 4.40
CA TRP A 64 -1.89 2.67 4.88
C TRP A 64 -2.99 2.08 4.01
N TYR A 65 -2.99 0.74 3.88
CA TYR A 65 -3.90 0.03 2.99
C TYR A 65 -4.81 -0.89 3.78
N VAL A 66 -6.08 -0.88 3.43
CA VAL A 66 -7.11 -1.70 4.06
C VAL A 66 -7.49 -2.81 3.10
N GLU A 67 -7.57 -4.03 3.62
CA GLU A 67 -7.96 -5.18 2.80
C GLU A 67 -9.45 -5.18 2.51
N THR A 68 -9.80 -5.44 1.25
CA THR A 68 -11.20 -5.58 0.85
C THR A 68 -11.29 -6.61 -0.28
N ASP A 69 -12.43 -7.29 -0.36
CA ASP A 69 -12.70 -8.24 -1.43
C ASP A 69 -13.20 -7.58 -2.70
N ASP A 70 -13.71 -6.36 -2.59
CA ASP A 70 -14.33 -5.67 -3.72
C ASP A 70 -13.93 -4.20 -3.68
N LEU A 71 -12.92 -3.87 -4.48
CA LEU A 71 -12.38 -2.51 -4.51
C LEU A 71 -13.42 -1.49 -4.97
N GLN A 72 -14.15 -1.80 -6.03
CA GLN A 72 -15.11 -0.84 -6.56
C GLN A 72 -16.25 -0.59 -5.59
N ALA A 73 -16.75 -1.63 -4.95
CA ALA A 73 -17.81 -1.46 -3.96
C ALA A 73 -17.35 -0.59 -2.79
N SER A 74 -16.09 -0.78 -2.36
CA SER A 74 -15.54 0.05 -1.29
C SER A 74 -15.39 1.50 -1.70
N LEU A 75 -14.96 1.75 -2.95
CA LEU A 75 -14.87 3.11 -3.47
C LEU A 75 -16.25 3.76 -3.56
N ASP A 76 -17.25 3.01 -4.06
CA ASP A 76 -18.62 3.53 -4.16
C ASP A 76 -19.15 3.91 -2.79
N LYS A 77 -18.89 3.08 -1.79
CA LYS A 77 -19.32 3.37 -0.44
C LYS A 77 -18.59 4.58 0.13
N ALA A 78 -17.29 4.69 -0.12
CA ALA A 78 -16.54 5.86 0.31
C ALA A 78 -17.14 7.14 -0.26
N GLU A 79 -17.49 7.13 -1.55
CA GLU A 79 -18.09 8.30 -2.17
C GLU A 79 -19.44 8.63 -1.58
N SER A 80 -20.22 7.60 -1.24
CA SER A 80 -21.53 7.83 -0.60
C SER A 80 -21.40 8.45 0.79
N LEU A 81 -20.22 8.30 1.41
CA LEU A 81 -19.96 8.82 2.75
C LEU A 81 -19.17 10.11 2.74
N GLY A 82 -18.97 10.72 1.56
CA GLY A 82 -18.31 12.02 1.45
C GLY A 82 -16.87 11.99 1.00
N GLY A 83 -16.33 10.80 0.73
CA GLY A 83 -14.98 10.67 0.18
C GLY A 83 -14.97 10.76 -1.32
N LYS A 84 -13.78 10.57 -1.90
CA LYS A 84 -13.60 10.63 -3.37
C LYS A 84 -12.64 9.54 -3.82
N THR A 85 -12.88 9.03 -5.03
CA THR A 85 -11.93 8.11 -5.66
C THR A 85 -10.73 8.92 -6.14
N VAL A 86 -9.53 8.51 -5.72
CA VAL A 86 -8.27 9.12 -6.15
C VAL A 86 -7.66 8.31 -7.27
N MET A 87 -7.68 6.98 -7.14
CA MET A 87 -7.19 6.08 -8.16
C MET A 87 -8.14 4.89 -8.26
N PRO A 88 -8.69 4.62 -9.44
CA PRO A 88 -9.60 3.47 -9.59
C PRO A 88 -8.83 2.15 -9.45
N PRO A 89 -9.55 1.01 -9.37
CA PRO A 89 -8.89 -0.27 -9.23
C PRO A 89 -7.82 -0.48 -10.29
N THR A 90 -6.64 -0.88 -9.83
CA THR A 90 -5.44 -1.04 -10.66
C THR A 90 -4.70 -2.27 -10.17
N GLU A 91 -4.03 -2.97 -11.07
CA GLU A 91 -3.27 -4.17 -10.71
C GLU A 91 -1.78 -3.91 -10.94
N PRO A 92 -1.08 -3.31 -9.95
CA PRO A 92 0.34 -2.98 -10.12
C PRO A 92 1.23 -4.23 -10.13
N MET A 93 0.74 -5.33 -9.60
CA MET A 93 1.45 -6.58 -9.54
C MET A 93 0.45 -7.69 -9.83
N GLN A 94 0.83 -8.67 -10.63
CA GLN A 94 -0.07 -9.74 -11.02
C GLN A 94 -0.74 -10.36 -9.78
N GLY A 95 -2.06 -10.37 -9.79
CA GLY A 95 -2.86 -10.97 -8.74
C GLY A 95 -3.16 -10.05 -7.57
N THR A 96 -2.55 -8.87 -7.51
CA THR A 96 -2.78 -7.92 -6.41
C THR A 96 -3.35 -6.63 -6.98
N SER A 97 -4.54 -6.27 -6.56
CA SER A 97 -5.21 -5.05 -7.04
C SER A 97 -5.29 -4.03 -5.93
N ILE A 98 -5.15 -2.77 -6.28
CA ILE A 98 -5.23 -1.67 -5.32
C ILE A 98 -6.11 -0.55 -5.87
N ALA A 99 -6.55 0.31 -4.96
CA ALA A 99 -7.25 1.54 -5.29
C ALA A 99 -6.94 2.56 -4.21
N LEU A 100 -7.14 3.82 -4.52
CA LEU A 100 -6.94 4.90 -3.55
C LEU A 100 -8.18 5.77 -3.49
N PHE A 101 -8.51 6.19 -2.28
CA PHE A 101 -9.59 7.16 -2.08
C PHE A 101 -9.11 8.24 -1.11
N SER A 102 -9.80 9.36 -1.07
CA SER A 102 -9.58 10.35 -0.03
C SER A 102 -10.81 10.40 0.87
N ASP A 103 -10.56 10.63 2.16
CA ASP A 103 -11.64 10.77 3.14
C ASP A 103 -12.26 12.18 3.02
N PRO A 104 -13.32 12.49 3.80
CA PRO A 104 -13.96 13.80 3.68
C PRO A 104 -13.06 14.99 3.95
N GLU A 105 -11.91 14.78 4.61
CA GLU A 105 -10.95 15.86 4.85
C GLU A 105 -9.78 15.86 3.89
N GLY A 106 -9.78 14.93 2.92
CA GLY A 106 -8.76 14.92 1.87
C GLY A 106 -7.57 14.02 2.12
N HIS A 107 -7.58 13.22 3.19
CA HIS A 107 -6.49 12.28 3.44
C HIS A 107 -6.60 11.08 2.51
N VAL A 108 -5.48 10.70 1.90
CA VAL A 108 -5.46 9.58 0.96
C VAL A 108 -5.19 8.28 1.69
N VAL A 109 -6.02 7.27 1.43
CA VAL A 109 -5.93 5.94 2.03
C VAL A 109 -6.03 4.91 0.92
N GLY A 110 -5.35 3.78 1.10
CA GLY A 110 -5.34 2.72 0.10
C GLY A 110 -6.28 1.58 0.43
N LEU A 111 -6.73 0.92 -0.62
CA LEU A 111 -7.47 -0.33 -0.55
C LEU A 111 -6.66 -1.38 -1.28
N VAL A 112 -6.68 -2.61 -0.79
CA VAL A 112 -5.94 -3.68 -1.44
C VAL A 112 -6.76 -4.97 -1.42
N LYS A 113 -6.75 -5.63 -2.58
CA LYS A 113 -7.29 -6.99 -2.70
C LYS A 113 -6.10 -7.87 -3.03
N PRO A 114 -5.58 -8.65 -2.04
CA PRO A 114 -4.42 -9.49 -2.27
C PRO A 114 -4.74 -10.61 -3.26
N GLY A 115 -3.72 -11.05 -3.97
CA GLY A 115 -3.84 -12.20 -4.85
C GLY A 115 -3.90 -13.50 -4.06
N PRO A 116 -4.16 -14.62 -4.76
CA PRO A 116 -4.19 -15.92 -4.09
C PRO A 116 -2.80 -16.31 -3.60
N PRO A 117 -2.73 -17.23 -2.60
CA PRO A 117 -1.44 -17.72 -2.14
C PRO A 117 -0.66 -18.40 -3.26
N PRO A 118 0.68 -18.39 -3.22
CA PRO A 118 1.49 -18.95 -4.29
C PRO A 118 1.17 -20.41 -4.64
N GLU A 119 0.82 -21.21 -3.68
CA GLU A 119 0.51 -22.63 -3.90
C GLU A 119 -0.77 -22.84 -4.70
N GLN A 120 -1.59 -21.81 -4.84
CA GLN A 120 -2.82 -21.89 -5.62
C GLN A 120 -2.66 -21.37 -7.04
N GLN A 121 -1.48 -20.89 -7.36
CA GLN A 121 -1.20 -20.31 -8.67
C GLN A 121 -0.50 -21.27 -9.62
N GLY A 122 -0.06 -22.41 -9.11
CA GLY A 122 0.72 -23.38 -9.87
C GLY A 122 -0.09 -24.30 -10.76
#